data_74d7156bbe5a37dea00083d3316cb966
#
_entry.id   74d7156bbe5a37dea00083d3316cb966
#
_cell.length_a   1.000
_cell.length_b   1.000
_cell.length_c   1.000
_cell.angle_alpha   90.00
_cell.angle_beta   90.00
_cell.angle_gamma   90.00
#
_symmetry.space_group_name_H-M   'P 1'
#
loop_
_entity.id
_entity.type
_entity.pdbx_description
1 polymer ?
#
loop_
_entity_poly.entity_id
_entity_poly.type
_entity_poly.pdbx_seq_one_letter_code
_entity_poly.pdbx_strand_id
1 'polypeptide(L)'
;ASALDFDIIHSHDWLTYPAGVFAKQISGKPLVIHVHATDFDRSRGNVNPTVYAIERRGMDEADHIMCVSELTRRTVIEKYGQDPNKVSTVHNAVEPLANPDEFVKHERKDKLVTFLGRITMQKGPEYFVEAAARVLAKTDGVRFVMAGSGDMMNKMIDLVAQRGISDKFHFPGFMRGRQVQEVLADSDVYIMPSVSEPFGISPLEAMQVGCPSIISHQSGCAEILSHAIKTDYWDIDAMADAIYAIVKYPAMYKSLRELGRDEVNNIKWYDAGLKVRRIYDLVLYH
;
A
#
# COMPACT_ATOMS: atom_id res chain seq x y z
N ALA A 1 10.37 -29.96 -7.16
CA ALA A 1 10.99 -30.04 -5.82
C ALA A 1 11.96 -31.24 -5.74
N SER A 2 11.54 -32.44 -6.12
CA SER A 2 12.40 -33.63 -6.00
C SER A 2 13.68 -33.64 -6.85
N ALA A 3 13.81 -32.76 -7.84
CA ALA A 3 14.97 -32.65 -8.73
C ALA A 3 15.91 -31.47 -8.38
N LEU A 4 15.59 -30.69 -7.38
CA LEU A 4 16.35 -29.50 -6.96
C LEU A 4 16.92 -29.72 -5.56
N ASP A 5 18.17 -29.33 -5.36
CA ASP A 5 18.78 -29.26 -4.04
C ASP A 5 18.47 -27.87 -3.43
N PHE A 6 17.78 -27.87 -2.29
CA PHE A 6 17.38 -26.65 -1.57
C PHE A 6 17.19 -26.95 -0.09
N ASP A 7 17.33 -25.96 0.75
CA ASP A 7 17.24 -26.08 2.22
C ASP A 7 15.88 -25.66 2.76
N ILE A 8 15.20 -24.72 2.10
CA ILE A 8 13.96 -24.10 2.58
C ILE A 8 13.00 -23.83 1.42
N ILE A 9 11.72 -23.91 1.71
CA ILE A 9 10.63 -23.56 0.79
C ILE A 9 10.07 -22.21 1.24
N HIS A 10 9.97 -21.24 0.32
CA HIS A 10 9.35 -19.94 0.59
C HIS A 10 8.20 -19.69 -0.37
N SER A 11 6.99 -19.62 0.13
CA SER A 11 5.76 -19.41 -0.65
C SER A 11 5.14 -18.05 -0.39
N HIS A 12 4.72 -17.38 -1.46
CA HIS A 12 4.15 -16.04 -1.42
C HIS A 12 2.67 -16.06 -1.76
N ASP A 13 1.82 -15.62 -0.84
CA ASP A 13 0.36 -15.53 -0.96
C ASP A 13 -0.35 -16.87 -1.27
N TRP A 14 -1.66 -16.86 -1.11
CA TRP A 14 -2.51 -18.04 -1.15
C TRP A 14 -2.42 -18.87 -2.44
N LEU A 15 -2.14 -18.25 -3.58
CA LEU A 15 -1.99 -18.96 -4.87
C LEU A 15 -0.83 -19.94 -4.86
N THR A 16 0.23 -19.70 -4.08
CA THR A 16 1.43 -20.55 -4.03
C THR A 16 1.44 -21.51 -2.83
N TYR A 17 0.60 -21.30 -1.81
CA TYR A 17 0.59 -22.12 -0.60
C TYR A 17 0.36 -23.61 -0.88
N PRO A 18 -0.59 -24.04 -1.76
CA PRO A 18 -0.78 -25.45 -2.05
C PRO A 18 0.48 -26.12 -2.61
N ALA A 19 1.23 -25.40 -3.47
CA ALA A 19 2.49 -25.90 -4.03
C ALA A 19 3.58 -25.99 -2.96
N GLY A 20 3.68 -24.99 -2.07
CA GLY A 20 4.62 -24.99 -0.94
C GLY A 20 4.35 -26.15 0.03
N VAL A 21 3.10 -26.35 0.41
CA VAL A 21 2.68 -27.45 1.29
C VAL A 21 3.01 -28.81 0.66
N PHE A 22 2.69 -28.99 -0.62
CA PHE A 22 3.03 -30.22 -1.33
C PHE A 22 4.56 -30.43 -1.44
N ALA A 23 5.33 -29.38 -1.72
CA ALA A 23 6.78 -29.46 -1.74
C ALA A 23 7.37 -29.85 -0.39
N LYS A 24 6.83 -29.32 0.73
CA LYS A 24 7.21 -29.72 2.10
C LYS A 24 6.94 -31.20 2.33
N GLN A 25 5.76 -31.69 1.96
CA GLN A 25 5.38 -33.10 2.17
C GLN A 25 6.30 -34.08 1.44
N ILE A 26 6.76 -33.77 0.23
CA ILE A 26 7.61 -34.68 -0.54
C ILE A 26 9.11 -34.55 -0.26
N SER A 27 9.58 -33.38 0.21
CA SER A 27 11.00 -33.12 0.43
C SER A 27 11.40 -33.21 1.91
N GLY A 28 10.44 -33.09 2.84
CA GLY A 28 10.71 -32.96 4.26
C GLY A 28 11.38 -31.65 4.67
N LYS A 29 11.56 -30.70 3.71
CA LYS A 29 12.18 -29.40 3.97
C LYS A 29 11.19 -28.43 4.60
N PRO A 30 11.64 -27.49 5.45
CA PRO A 30 10.77 -26.54 6.10
C PRO A 30 10.12 -25.56 5.11
N LEU A 31 8.89 -25.12 5.45
CA LEU A 31 8.08 -24.18 4.69
C LEU A 31 7.93 -22.86 5.44
N VAL A 32 8.36 -21.80 4.82
CA VAL A 32 8.02 -20.44 5.22
C VAL A 32 7.00 -19.86 4.25
N ILE A 33 5.96 -19.21 4.75
CA ILE A 33 5.03 -18.47 3.90
C ILE A 33 5.14 -16.98 4.15
N HIS A 34 4.91 -16.20 3.09
CA HIS A 34 4.89 -14.74 3.14
C HIS A 34 3.51 -14.23 2.75
N VAL A 35 2.86 -13.53 3.67
CA VAL A 35 1.52 -12.98 3.52
C VAL A 35 1.65 -11.53 3.08
N HIS A 36 1.40 -11.27 1.79
CA HIS A 36 1.35 -9.91 1.24
C HIS A 36 -0.03 -9.30 1.35
N ALA A 37 -1.08 -10.11 1.33
CA ALA A 37 -2.45 -9.73 1.61
C ALA A 37 -3.29 -10.96 1.95
N THR A 38 -4.31 -10.77 2.77
CA THR A 38 -5.32 -11.79 3.04
C THR A 38 -6.61 -11.54 2.26
N ASP A 39 -7.50 -12.51 2.23
CA ASP A 39 -8.82 -12.31 1.65
C ASP A 39 -9.67 -11.31 2.47
N PHE A 40 -9.41 -11.15 3.76
CA PHE A 40 -10.02 -10.08 4.56
C PHE A 40 -9.73 -8.69 4.02
N ASP A 41 -8.51 -8.45 3.54
CA ASP A 41 -8.10 -7.17 2.94
C ASP A 41 -8.83 -6.92 1.61
N ARG A 42 -8.89 -7.94 0.75
CA ARG A 42 -9.46 -7.84 -0.59
C ARG A 42 -10.97 -7.68 -0.59
N SER A 43 -11.65 -8.29 0.39
CA SER A 43 -13.11 -8.41 0.46
C SER A 43 -13.79 -7.47 1.45
N ARG A 44 -13.04 -6.58 2.12
CA ARG A 44 -13.53 -5.80 3.27
C ARG A 44 -14.19 -6.69 4.34
N GLY A 45 -13.62 -7.88 4.60
CA GLY A 45 -14.11 -8.81 5.59
C GLY A 45 -15.18 -9.79 5.12
N ASN A 46 -15.69 -9.69 3.90
CA ASN A 46 -16.60 -10.67 3.29
C ASN A 46 -15.82 -11.76 2.56
N VAL A 47 -15.10 -12.57 3.34
CA VAL A 47 -14.12 -13.53 2.82
C VAL A 47 -14.76 -14.64 1.98
N ASN A 48 -14.08 -15.02 0.89
CA ASN A 48 -14.39 -16.19 0.09
C ASN A 48 -13.98 -17.46 0.88
N PRO A 49 -14.92 -18.38 1.21
CA PRO A 49 -14.62 -19.55 2.01
C PRO A 49 -13.52 -20.45 1.44
N THR A 50 -13.45 -20.56 0.12
CA THR A 50 -12.42 -21.37 -0.57
C THR A 50 -11.04 -20.73 -0.41
N VAL A 51 -10.92 -19.41 -0.62
CA VAL A 51 -9.65 -18.69 -0.44
C VAL A 51 -9.21 -18.76 1.02
N TYR A 52 -10.12 -18.50 1.95
CA TYR A 52 -9.86 -18.62 3.39
C TYR A 52 -9.33 -20.01 3.77
N ALA A 53 -9.96 -21.07 3.26
CA ALA A 53 -9.52 -22.44 3.55
C ALA A 53 -8.10 -22.71 3.02
N ILE A 54 -7.74 -22.19 1.85
CA ILE A 54 -6.39 -22.33 1.28
C ILE A 54 -5.39 -21.52 2.10
N GLU A 55 -5.70 -20.26 2.42
CA GLU A 55 -4.86 -19.40 3.27
C GLU A 55 -4.63 -20.06 4.62
N ARG A 56 -5.70 -20.49 5.29
CA ARG A 56 -5.65 -21.16 6.60
C ARG A 56 -4.77 -22.41 6.57
N ARG A 57 -5.00 -23.31 5.59
CA ARG A 57 -4.20 -24.53 5.44
C ARG A 57 -2.73 -24.21 5.23
N GLY A 58 -2.39 -23.25 4.36
CA GLY A 58 -1.01 -22.84 4.14
C GLY A 58 -0.36 -22.34 5.43
N MET A 59 -1.08 -21.53 6.21
CA MET A 59 -0.62 -21.02 7.49
C MET A 59 -0.45 -22.12 8.54
N ASP A 60 -1.38 -23.07 8.63
CA ASP A 60 -1.29 -24.19 9.58
C ASP A 60 -0.09 -25.09 9.32
N GLU A 61 0.21 -25.37 8.03
CA GLU A 61 1.29 -26.27 7.58
C GLU A 61 2.69 -25.61 7.56
N ALA A 62 2.76 -24.26 7.56
CA ALA A 62 4.04 -23.56 7.54
C ALA A 62 4.79 -23.70 8.86
N ASP A 63 6.13 -23.75 8.81
CA ASP A 63 6.99 -23.73 9.99
C ASP A 63 7.13 -22.29 10.53
N HIS A 64 7.07 -21.29 9.65
CA HIS A 64 7.03 -19.87 10.03
C HIS A 64 6.22 -19.03 9.03
N ILE A 65 5.64 -17.94 9.52
CA ILE A 65 4.80 -17.02 8.74
C ILE A 65 5.43 -15.63 8.79
N MET A 66 5.69 -15.03 7.63
CA MET A 66 6.09 -13.64 7.48
C MET A 66 4.90 -12.80 7.05
N CYS A 67 4.70 -11.65 7.65
CA CYS A 67 3.67 -10.68 7.28
C CYS A 67 4.30 -9.35 6.91
N VAL A 68 3.75 -8.65 5.92
CA VAL A 68 4.32 -7.38 5.44
C VAL A 68 4.10 -6.19 6.39
N SER A 69 3.31 -6.38 7.46
CA SER A 69 3.02 -5.36 8.48
C SER A 69 2.51 -5.98 9.78
N GLU A 70 2.51 -5.23 10.87
CA GLU A 70 1.85 -5.62 12.12
C GLU A 70 0.32 -5.69 11.96
N LEU A 71 -0.24 -4.85 11.07
CA LEU A 71 -1.65 -4.92 10.68
C LEU A 71 -1.98 -6.31 10.12
N THR A 72 -1.20 -6.78 9.14
CA THR A 72 -1.37 -8.12 8.56
C THR A 72 -1.07 -9.21 9.58
N ARG A 73 -0.04 -9.04 10.42
CA ARG A 73 0.30 -9.97 11.49
C ARG A 73 -0.87 -10.16 12.45
N ARG A 74 -1.51 -9.09 12.90
CA ARG A 74 -2.73 -9.16 13.75
C ARG A 74 -3.85 -9.93 13.05
N THR A 75 -4.12 -9.65 11.78
CA THR A 75 -5.12 -10.38 11.00
C THR A 75 -4.82 -11.88 10.96
N VAL A 76 -3.57 -12.27 10.73
CA VAL A 76 -3.13 -13.68 10.71
C VAL A 76 -3.33 -14.35 12.09
N ILE A 77 -2.99 -13.69 13.15
CA ILE A 77 -3.17 -14.22 14.51
C ILE A 77 -4.66 -14.31 14.87
N GLU A 78 -5.41 -13.23 14.72
CA GLU A 78 -6.79 -13.12 15.22
C GLU A 78 -7.81 -13.83 14.32
N LYS A 79 -7.66 -13.73 12.99
CA LYS A 79 -8.65 -14.26 12.03
C LYS A 79 -8.33 -15.66 11.54
N TYR A 80 -7.05 -16.03 11.50
CA TYR A 80 -6.63 -17.37 11.10
C TYR A 80 -6.19 -18.22 12.31
N GLY A 81 -6.15 -17.65 13.53
CA GLY A 81 -5.85 -18.37 14.78
C GLY A 81 -4.43 -18.91 14.85
N GLN A 82 -3.47 -18.21 14.25
CA GLN A 82 -2.06 -18.64 14.25
C GLN A 82 -1.36 -18.27 15.56
N ASP A 83 -0.40 -19.11 15.98
CA ASP A 83 0.45 -18.85 17.13
C ASP A 83 1.29 -17.58 16.89
N PRO A 84 1.21 -16.55 17.77
CA PRO A 84 2.02 -15.33 17.67
C PRO A 84 3.54 -15.57 17.56
N ASN A 85 4.04 -16.67 18.13
CA ASN A 85 5.48 -17.03 18.08
C ASN A 85 5.91 -17.55 16.70
N LYS A 86 4.95 -18.02 15.91
CA LYS A 86 5.16 -18.50 14.53
C LYS A 86 5.08 -17.38 13.50
N VAL A 87 4.66 -16.16 13.88
CA VAL A 87 4.36 -15.05 12.96
C VAL A 87 5.27 -13.87 13.21
N SER A 88 6.03 -13.47 12.21
CA SER A 88 6.94 -12.32 12.25
C SER A 88 6.56 -11.26 11.22
N THR A 89 6.88 -9.99 11.53
CA THR A 89 6.68 -8.86 10.61
C THR A 89 7.97 -8.53 9.86
N VAL A 90 7.86 -8.50 8.55
CA VAL A 90 8.90 -8.03 7.62
C VAL A 90 8.31 -6.96 6.72
N HIS A 91 8.46 -5.70 7.09
CA HIS A 91 7.95 -4.58 6.30
C HIS A 91 8.59 -4.56 4.92
N ASN A 92 7.78 -4.24 3.91
CA ASN A 92 8.28 -3.96 2.58
C ASN A 92 9.11 -2.66 2.59
N ALA A 93 9.84 -2.46 1.51
CA ALA A 93 10.58 -1.25 1.23
C ALA A 93 10.22 -0.69 -0.15
N VAL A 94 10.93 0.31 -0.59
CA VAL A 94 10.81 0.85 -1.94
C VAL A 94 12.16 0.77 -2.63
N GLU A 95 12.16 0.53 -3.94
CA GLU A 95 13.39 0.54 -4.74
C GLU A 95 13.93 1.97 -4.82
N PRO A 96 15.19 2.22 -4.48
CA PRO A 96 15.77 3.54 -4.61
C PRO A 96 15.73 4.02 -6.05
N LEU A 97 15.32 5.26 -6.27
CA LEU A 97 15.42 5.89 -7.59
C LEU A 97 16.88 6.17 -7.92
N ALA A 98 17.32 5.73 -9.10
CA ALA A 98 18.69 5.93 -9.55
C ALA A 98 19.03 7.44 -9.69
N ASN A 99 18.08 8.24 -10.14
CA ASN A 99 18.21 9.69 -10.26
C ASN A 99 16.87 10.37 -9.91
N PRO A 100 16.59 10.61 -8.62
CA PRO A 100 15.33 11.22 -8.21
C PRO A 100 15.15 12.66 -8.71
N ASP A 101 16.22 13.36 -9.03
CA ASP A 101 16.18 14.75 -9.50
C ASP A 101 15.82 14.88 -11.00
N GLU A 102 15.73 13.76 -11.74
CA GLU A 102 15.19 13.78 -13.11
C GLU A 102 13.67 13.96 -13.19
N PHE A 103 12.99 13.73 -12.07
CA PHE A 103 11.53 13.92 -11.95
C PHE A 103 11.25 15.34 -11.46
N VAL A 104 11.13 16.26 -12.41
CA VAL A 104 10.92 17.69 -12.13
C VAL A 104 9.43 17.98 -12.04
N LYS A 105 9.03 18.67 -10.97
CA LYS A 105 7.69 19.20 -10.84
C LYS A 105 7.47 20.37 -11.80
N HIS A 106 6.45 20.27 -12.64
CA HIS A 106 6.10 21.37 -13.54
C HIS A 106 5.35 22.48 -12.78
N GLU A 107 5.65 23.74 -13.11
CA GLU A 107 4.88 24.86 -12.59
C GLU A 107 3.47 24.85 -13.16
N ARG A 108 2.49 24.97 -12.26
CA ARG A 108 1.07 24.98 -12.61
C ARG A 108 0.31 26.04 -11.81
N LYS A 109 -0.76 26.55 -12.41
CA LYS A 109 -1.66 27.48 -11.73
C LYS A 109 -2.40 26.78 -10.60
N ASP A 110 -2.92 25.56 -10.86
CA ASP A 110 -3.70 24.77 -9.91
C ASP A 110 -2.82 23.72 -9.24
N LYS A 111 -3.06 23.48 -7.96
CA LYS A 111 -2.45 22.40 -7.20
C LYS A 111 -3.02 21.04 -7.63
N LEU A 112 -2.18 20.00 -7.63
CA LEU A 112 -2.56 18.67 -8.07
C LEU A 112 -2.59 17.70 -6.90
N VAL A 113 -3.73 17.05 -6.71
CA VAL A 113 -3.94 15.99 -5.71
C VAL A 113 -4.18 14.68 -6.42
N THR A 114 -3.37 13.66 -6.14
CA THR A 114 -3.37 12.41 -6.89
C THR A 114 -3.71 11.21 -6.02
N PHE A 115 -4.68 10.42 -6.46
CA PHE A 115 -4.91 9.04 -6.09
C PHE A 115 -4.27 8.14 -7.16
N LEU A 116 -3.47 7.15 -6.74
CA LEU A 116 -2.84 6.18 -7.63
C LEU A 116 -3.03 4.77 -7.10
N GLY A 117 -3.61 3.89 -7.91
CA GLY A 117 -3.77 2.49 -7.54
C GLY A 117 -4.92 1.80 -8.24
N ARG A 118 -5.23 0.57 -7.81
CA ARG A 118 -6.42 -0.13 -8.28
C ARG A 118 -7.67 0.62 -7.83
N ILE A 119 -8.61 0.86 -8.74
CA ILE A 119 -9.88 1.53 -8.43
C ILE A 119 -10.89 0.48 -7.99
N THR A 120 -10.73 0.01 -6.76
CA THR A 120 -11.50 -1.08 -6.13
C THR A 120 -11.96 -0.67 -4.73
N MET A 121 -12.93 -1.39 -4.18
CA MET A 121 -13.45 -1.15 -2.82
C MET A 121 -12.35 -1.11 -1.75
N GLN A 122 -11.32 -1.95 -1.87
CA GLN A 122 -10.20 -2.02 -0.93
C GLN A 122 -9.45 -0.68 -0.84
N LYS A 123 -9.30 0.02 -1.97
CA LYS A 123 -8.52 1.26 -2.06
C LYS A 123 -9.31 2.52 -1.72
N GLY A 124 -10.63 2.42 -1.51
CA GLY A 124 -11.49 3.50 -1.05
C GLY A 124 -11.56 4.72 -1.98
N PRO A 125 -11.67 4.56 -3.32
CA PRO A 125 -11.68 5.69 -4.24
C PRO A 125 -12.87 6.64 -4.02
N GLU A 126 -13.98 6.15 -3.48
CA GLU A 126 -15.13 6.96 -3.10
C GLU A 126 -14.79 8.01 -2.04
N TYR A 127 -13.96 7.68 -1.06
CA TYR A 127 -13.53 8.62 -0.01
C TYR A 127 -12.67 9.75 -0.58
N PHE A 128 -11.84 9.43 -1.59
CA PHE A 128 -11.09 10.44 -2.32
C PHE A 128 -11.99 11.44 -3.05
N VAL A 129 -13.04 10.97 -3.74
CA VAL A 129 -13.99 11.85 -4.44
C VAL A 129 -14.75 12.73 -3.44
N GLU A 130 -15.20 12.17 -2.32
CA GLU A 130 -15.90 12.94 -1.28
C GLU A 130 -14.99 13.99 -0.64
N ALA A 131 -13.73 13.65 -0.33
CA ALA A 131 -12.77 14.61 0.18
C ALA A 131 -12.47 15.72 -0.83
N ALA A 132 -12.35 15.38 -2.12
CA ALA A 132 -12.17 16.36 -3.19
C ALA A 132 -13.33 17.36 -3.26
N ALA A 133 -14.57 16.90 -3.16
CA ALA A 133 -15.74 17.77 -3.12
C ALA A 133 -15.70 18.75 -1.94
N ARG A 134 -15.25 18.27 -0.74
CA ARG A 134 -15.06 19.13 0.45
C ARG A 134 -13.96 20.17 0.27
N VAL A 135 -12.84 19.81 -0.36
CA VAL A 135 -11.73 20.72 -0.70
C VAL A 135 -12.21 21.80 -1.66
N LEU A 136 -12.91 21.41 -2.74
CA LEU A 136 -13.39 22.34 -3.75
C LEU A 136 -14.48 23.29 -3.25
N ALA A 137 -15.21 22.93 -2.20
CA ALA A 137 -16.11 23.85 -1.50
C ALA A 137 -15.36 24.97 -0.77
N LYS A 138 -14.05 24.81 -0.48
CA LYS A 138 -13.21 25.79 0.23
C LYS A 138 -12.26 26.54 -0.69
N THR A 139 -11.89 25.99 -1.87
CA THR A 139 -10.90 26.60 -2.79
C THR A 139 -11.04 26.05 -4.21
N ASP A 140 -10.85 26.94 -5.21
CA ASP A 140 -10.95 26.59 -6.64
C ASP A 140 -9.62 26.15 -7.27
N GLY A 141 -8.51 26.48 -6.64
CA GLY A 141 -7.15 26.29 -7.20
C GLY A 141 -6.60 24.89 -7.03
N VAL A 142 -7.45 23.85 -7.08
CA VAL A 142 -7.05 22.45 -6.92
C VAL A 142 -7.66 21.59 -8.02
N ARG A 143 -6.89 20.66 -8.55
CA ARG A 143 -7.31 19.60 -9.48
C ARG A 143 -6.99 18.24 -8.90
N PHE A 144 -7.75 17.25 -9.31
CA PHE A 144 -7.66 15.89 -8.82
C PHE A 144 -7.37 14.91 -9.96
N VAL A 145 -6.47 13.97 -9.71
CA VAL A 145 -6.14 12.87 -10.62
C VAL A 145 -6.48 11.57 -9.94
N MET A 146 -7.27 10.72 -10.59
CA MET A 146 -7.50 9.34 -10.19
C MET A 146 -6.87 8.41 -11.24
N ALA A 147 -5.60 8.04 -10.98
CA ALA A 147 -4.82 7.18 -11.85
C ALA A 147 -4.96 5.71 -11.46
N GLY A 148 -5.29 4.87 -12.43
CA GLY A 148 -5.43 3.43 -12.24
C GLY A 148 -6.57 2.84 -13.04
N SER A 149 -6.91 1.59 -12.72
CA SER A 149 -8.05 0.86 -13.30
C SER A 149 -8.67 -0.04 -12.23
N GLY A 150 -9.93 -0.42 -12.44
CA GLY A 150 -10.64 -1.31 -11.52
C GLY A 150 -12.14 -1.30 -11.78
N ASP A 151 -12.83 -2.17 -11.08
CA ASP A 151 -14.27 -2.39 -11.18
C ASP A 151 -15.12 -1.19 -10.74
N MET A 152 -14.55 -0.28 -9.95
CA MET A 152 -15.24 0.93 -9.50
C MET A 152 -15.03 2.15 -10.40
N MET A 153 -14.28 2.07 -11.52
CA MET A 153 -13.96 3.24 -12.36
C MET A 153 -15.22 3.99 -12.80
N ASN A 154 -16.19 3.29 -13.41
CA ASN A 154 -17.42 3.93 -13.89
C ASN A 154 -18.21 4.58 -12.73
N LYS A 155 -18.30 3.88 -11.60
CA LYS A 155 -18.96 4.41 -10.40
C LYS A 155 -18.27 5.70 -9.90
N MET A 156 -16.93 5.80 -10.00
CA MET A 156 -16.22 7.02 -9.61
C MET A 156 -16.47 8.18 -10.58
N ILE A 157 -16.51 7.91 -11.88
CA ILE A 157 -16.87 8.92 -12.88
C ILE A 157 -18.27 9.47 -12.62
N ASP A 158 -19.24 8.58 -12.36
CA ASP A 158 -20.62 8.95 -12.04
C ASP A 158 -20.69 9.76 -10.73
N LEU A 159 -19.94 9.36 -9.70
CA LEU A 159 -19.90 10.07 -8.42
C LEU A 159 -19.31 11.48 -8.58
N VAL A 160 -18.24 11.64 -9.34
CA VAL A 160 -17.64 12.94 -9.67
C VAL A 160 -18.64 13.84 -10.39
N ALA A 161 -19.40 13.30 -11.34
CA ALA A 161 -20.48 14.03 -12.06
C ALA A 161 -21.62 14.43 -11.10
N GLN A 162 -22.06 13.52 -10.22
CA GLN A 162 -23.08 13.78 -9.20
C GLN A 162 -22.68 14.88 -8.22
N ARG A 163 -21.37 14.98 -7.89
CA ARG A 163 -20.82 16.05 -7.05
C ARG A 163 -20.61 17.37 -7.79
N GLY A 164 -20.80 17.41 -9.11
CA GLY A 164 -20.66 18.61 -9.93
C GLY A 164 -19.20 19.11 -10.06
N ILE A 165 -18.21 18.21 -9.96
CA ILE A 165 -16.79 18.54 -9.96
C ILE A 165 -16.00 17.92 -11.12
N SER A 166 -16.68 17.55 -12.21
CA SER A 166 -16.09 16.85 -13.35
C SER A 166 -14.97 17.65 -14.06
N ASP A 167 -15.08 18.98 -14.09
CA ASP A 167 -14.07 19.87 -14.66
C ASP A 167 -12.77 19.94 -13.86
N LYS A 168 -12.78 19.45 -12.63
CA LYS A 168 -11.64 19.41 -11.70
C LYS A 168 -10.98 18.02 -11.63
N PHE A 169 -11.59 16.99 -12.21
CA PHE A 169 -11.09 15.62 -12.19
C PHE A 169 -10.48 15.19 -13.52
N HIS A 170 -9.39 14.42 -13.43
CA HIS A 170 -8.76 13.75 -14.55
C HIS A 170 -8.58 12.26 -14.26
N PHE A 171 -8.95 11.41 -15.21
CA PHE A 171 -8.86 9.94 -15.14
C PHE A 171 -7.92 9.45 -16.27
N PRO A 172 -6.61 9.42 -16.05
CA PRO A 172 -5.64 9.05 -17.10
C PRO A 172 -5.63 7.55 -17.40
N GLY A 173 -6.34 6.72 -16.61
CA GLY A 173 -6.28 5.27 -16.73
C GLY A 173 -5.10 4.64 -16.00
N PHE A 174 -4.76 3.41 -16.39
CA PHE A 174 -3.66 2.66 -15.79
C PHE A 174 -2.29 3.21 -16.19
N MET A 175 -1.44 3.39 -15.19
CA MET A 175 -0.06 3.88 -15.35
C MET A 175 0.95 2.86 -14.84
N ARG A 176 2.19 2.85 -15.40
CA ARG A 176 3.27 1.98 -14.97
C ARG A 176 4.64 2.59 -15.23
N GLY A 177 5.63 2.09 -14.49
CA GLY A 177 7.03 2.50 -14.65
C GLY A 177 7.18 4.03 -14.51
N ARG A 178 7.90 4.64 -15.42
CA ARG A 178 8.21 6.07 -15.40
C ARG A 178 6.99 6.99 -15.29
N GLN A 179 5.86 6.62 -15.88
CA GLN A 179 4.61 7.42 -15.81
C GLN A 179 4.12 7.59 -14.36
N VAL A 180 4.36 6.59 -13.51
CA VAL A 180 4.00 6.65 -12.07
C VAL A 180 4.84 7.72 -11.37
N GLN A 181 6.16 7.69 -11.57
CA GLN A 181 7.04 8.68 -10.96
C GLN A 181 6.75 10.10 -11.48
N GLU A 182 6.48 10.25 -12.77
CA GLU A 182 6.16 11.55 -13.38
C GLU A 182 4.87 12.16 -12.80
N VAL A 183 3.79 11.40 -12.69
CA VAL A 183 2.53 11.92 -12.13
C VAL A 183 2.67 12.23 -10.63
N LEU A 184 3.43 11.42 -9.89
CA LEU A 184 3.68 11.67 -8.47
C LEU A 184 4.58 12.88 -8.24
N ALA A 185 5.64 13.06 -9.04
CA ALA A 185 6.52 14.23 -8.97
C ALA A 185 5.78 15.54 -9.30
N ASP A 186 4.84 15.48 -10.23
CA ASP A 186 3.98 16.61 -10.58
C ASP A 186 2.94 16.94 -9.51
N SER A 187 2.64 15.99 -8.62
CA SER A 187 1.59 16.14 -7.60
C SER A 187 2.05 17.02 -6.43
N ASP A 188 1.11 17.79 -5.88
CA ASP A 188 1.30 18.51 -4.63
C ASP A 188 0.96 17.64 -3.41
N VAL A 189 0.04 16.68 -3.59
CA VAL A 189 -0.39 15.74 -2.57
C VAL A 189 -0.69 14.40 -3.22
N TYR A 190 -0.16 13.33 -2.65
CA TYR A 190 -0.61 11.97 -2.90
C TYR A 190 -1.57 11.52 -1.80
N ILE A 191 -2.61 10.79 -2.15
CA ILE A 191 -3.58 10.30 -1.17
C ILE A 191 -3.88 8.81 -1.36
N MET A 192 -3.86 8.07 -0.26
CA MET A 192 -4.21 6.65 -0.19
C MET A 192 -5.26 6.39 0.90
N PRO A 193 -6.55 6.54 0.58
CA PRO A 193 -7.66 6.38 1.55
C PRO A 193 -8.11 4.91 1.64
N SER A 194 -7.16 3.99 1.67
CA SER A 194 -7.46 2.55 1.63
C SER A 194 -8.21 2.09 2.87
N VAL A 195 -9.24 1.28 2.68
CA VAL A 195 -10.03 0.67 3.74
C VAL A 195 -9.23 -0.41 4.48
N SER A 196 -8.43 -1.15 3.74
CA SER A 196 -7.46 -2.12 4.24
C SER A 196 -6.28 -2.18 3.28
N GLU A 197 -5.11 -1.80 3.73
CA GLU A 197 -3.89 -1.84 2.95
C GLU A 197 -2.83 -2.64 3.70
N PRO A 198 -2.52 -3.86 3.30
CA PRO A 198 -1.55 -4.71 4.00
C PRO A 198 -0.21 -4.03 4.23
N PHE A 199 0.28 -3.29 3.23
CA PHE A 199 1.44 -2.43 3.39
C PHE A 199 1.25 -1.07 2.71
N GLY A 200 1.26 -0.99 1.37
CA GLY A 200 1.17 0.24 0.59
C GLY A 200 2.53 0.78 0.19
N ILE A 201 3.03 0.40 -0.99
CA ILE A 201 4.32 0.90 -1.54
C ILE A 201 4.15 2.30 -2.16
N SER A 202 3.00 2.58 -2.75
CA SER A 202 2.78 3.85 -3.47
C SER A 202 3.01 5.13 -2.66
N PRO A 203 2.71 5.21 -1.33
CA PRO A 203 3.10 6.37 -0.53
C PRO A 203 4.61 6.55 -0.45
N LEU A 204 5.38 5.45 -0.38
CA LEU A 204 6.83 5.50 -0.36
C LEU A 204 7.36 6.02 -1.70
N GLU A 205 6.80 5.52 -2.83
CA GLU A 205 7.13 6.01 -4.19
C GLU A 205 6.82 7.50 -4.34
N ALA A 206 5.68 7.97 -3.80
CA ALA A 206 5.32 9.38 -3.84
C ALA A 206 6.32 10.24 -3.03
N MET A 207 6.66 9.80 -1.82
CA MET A 207 7.61 10.51 -0.95
C MET A 207 9.03 10.53 -1.54
N GLN A 208 9.46 9.50 -2.28
CA GLN A 208 10.77 9.48 -2.95
C GLN A 208 10.93 10.62 -3.97
N VAL A 209 9.89 10.92 -4.72
CA VAL A 209 9.87 12.05 -5.67
C VAL A 209 9.52 13.38 -4.99
N GLY A 210 9.37 13.39 -3.68
CA GLY A 210 9.07 14.58 -2.89
C GLY A 210 7.59 15.01 -2.95
N CYS A 211 6.67 14.07 -3.13
CA CYS A 211 5.23 14.33 -3.03
C CYS A 211 4.74 14.02 -1.61
N PRO A 212 4.26 15.03 -0.83
CA PRO A 212 3.64 14.80 0.47
C PRO A 212 2.49 13.80 0.39
N SER A 213 2.42 12.89 1.35
CA SER A 213 1.45 11.80 1.33
C SER A 213 0.46 11.88 2.48
N ILE A 214 -0.82 11.65 2.17
CA ILE A 214 -1.91 11.41 3.13
C ILE A 214 -2.30 9.95 2.99
N ILE A 215 -2.27 9.20 4.09
CA ILE A 215 -2.53 7.76 4.09
C ILE A 215 -3.58 7.40 5.15
N SER A 216 -4.28 6.28 4.94
CA SER A 216 -5.17 5.80 5.98
C SER A 216 -4.38 5.14 7.13
N HIS A 217 -4.90 5.27 8.36
CA HIS A 217 -4.42 4.50 9.52
C HIS A 217 -4.50 2.99 9.29
N GLN A 218 -5.43 2.54 8.42
CA GLN A 218 -5.66 1.15 8.07
C GLN A 218 -4.70 0.64 6.98
N SER A 219 -3.45 1.11 7.03
CA SER A 219 -2.38 0.69 6.11
C SER A 219 -1.11 0.33 6.85
N GLY A 220 -0.42 -0.73 6.38
CA GLY A 220 0.82 -1.19 7.02
C GLY A 220 1.97 -0.18 6.91
N CYS A 221 2.04 0.64 5.85
CA CYS A 221 3.04 1.69 5.75
C CYS A 221 2.83 2.81 6.80
N ALA A 222 1.62 2.96 7.37
CA ALA A 222 1.38 3.90 8.46
C ALA A 222 2.18 3.55 9.73
N GLU A 223 2.61 2.31 9.88
CA GLU A 223 3.43 1.84 11.02
C GLU A 223 4.84 2.42 10.98
N ILE A 224 5.36 2.70 9.79
CA ILE A 224 6.77 3.08 9.59
C ILE A 224 6.97 4.50 9.04
N LEU A 225 5.94 5.13 8.48
CA LEU A 225 6.02 6.48 7.94
C LEU A 225 5.62 7.51 9.00
N SER A 226 6.57 8.31 9.46
CA SER A 226 6.36 9.40 10.44
C SER A 226 5.98 10.72 9.78
N HIS A 227 6.42 10.95 8.54
CA HIS A 227 6.23 12.19 7.79
C HIS A 227 5.13 12.11 6.73
N ALA A 228 4.25 11.10 6.79
CA ALA A 228 2.96 11.09 6.12
C ALA A 228 1.85 11.52 7.07
N ILE A 229 0.88 12.28 6.58
CA ILE A 229 -0.33 12.59 7.38
C ILE A 229 -1.21 11.35 7.39
N LYS A 230 -1.71 10.99 8.57
CA LYS A 230 -2.54 9.80 8.77
C LYS A 230 -3.96 10.20 9.15
N THR A 231 -4.94 9.66 8.44
CA THR A 231 -6.37 9.87 8.71
C THR A 231 -7.08 8.52 8.71
N ASP A 232 -8.22 8.42 9.36
CA ASP A 232 -9.08 7.29 9.12
C ASP A 232 -9.72 7.40 7.73
N TYR A 233 -9.85 6.28 7.00
CA TYR A 233 -10.38 6.33 5.62
C TYR A 233 -11.82 6.87 5.53
N TRP A 234 -12.61 6.73 6.62
CA TRP A 234 -14.00 7.24 6.70
C TRP A 234 -14.10 8.68 7.12
N ASP A 235 -13.01 9.27 7.67
CA ASP A 235 -13.00 10.67 8.10
C ASP A 235 -12.70 11.61 6.92
N ILE A 236 -13.75 11.86 6.15
CA ILE A 236 -13.71 12.70 4.94
C ILE A 236 -13.27 14.13 5.28
N ASP A 237 -13.70 14.65 6.44
CA ASP A 237 -13.39 16.03 6.84
C ASP A 237 -11.91 16.16 7.22
N ALA A 238 -11.36 15.25 8.03
CA ALA A 238 -9.93 15.22 8.33
C ALA A 238 -9.07 15.08 7.08
N MET A 239 -9.50 14.22 6.14
CA MET A 239 -8.81 14.02 4.86
C MET A 239 -8.83 15.30 4.00
N ALA A 240 -9.97 15.97 3.89
CA ALA A 240 -10.12 17.22 3.16
C ALA A 240 -9.31 18.35 3.80
N ASP A 241 -9.31 18.44 5.13
CA ASP A 241 -8.54 19.43 5.87
C ASP A 241 -7.03 19.23 5.72
N ALA A 242 -6.57 17.97 5.71
CA ALA A 242 -5.17 17.63 5.45
C ALA A 242 -4.75 18.04 4.02
N ILE A 243 -5.57 17.72 3.00
CA ILE A 243 -5.33 18.17 1.62
C ILE A 243 -5.25 19.71 1.58
N TYR A 244 -6.27 20.38 2.14
CA TYR A 244 -6.34 21.84 2.15
C TYR A 244 -5.12 22.47 2.84
N ALA A 245 -4.69 21.91 3.97
CA ALA A 245 -3.54 22.42 4.72
C ALA A 245 -2.24 22.32 3.89
N ILE A 246 -1.98 21.19 3.23
CA ILE A 246 -0.78 21.01 2.41
C ILE A 246 -0.78 21.99 1.22
N VAL A 247 -1.90 22.13 0.51
CA VAL A 247 -1.97 23.01 -0.67
C VAL A 247 -1.97 24.49 -0.32
N LYS A 248 -2.45 24.86 0.88
CA LYS A 248 -2.58 26.24 1.34
C LYS A 248 -1.32 26.78 2.04
N TYR A 249 -0.60 25.94 2.78
CA TYR A 249 0.52 26.38 3.62
C TYR A 249 1.86 25.88 3.04
N PRO A 250 2.62 26.77 2.33
CA PRO A 250 3.88 26.38 1.70
C PRO A 250 4.93 25.80 2.65
N ALA A 251 4.96 26.28 3.90
CA ALA A 251 5.88 25.77 4.92
C ALA A 251 5.58 24.31 5.26
N MET A 252 4.30 23.93 5.39
CA MET A 252 3.89 22.56 5.64
C MET A 252 4.22 21.64 4.46
N TYR A 253 3.91 22.08 3.23
CA TYR A 253 4.28 21.37 2.02
C TYR A 253 5.78 21.10 1.96
N LYS A 254 6.61 22.15 2.20
CA LYS A 254 8.06 22.03 2.16
C LYS A 254 8.59 21.04 3.20
N SER A 255 8.13 21.16 4.44
CA SER A 255 8.56 20.25 5.52
C SER A 255 8.21 18.80 5.23
N LEU A 256 6.97 18.51 4.81
CA LEU A 256 6.56 17.15 4.48
C LEU A 256 7.32 16.59 3.27
N ARG A 257 7.60 17.41 2.28
CA ARG A 257 8.39 17.04 1.11
C ARG A 257 9.82 16.65 1.48
N GLU A 258 10.51 17.50 2.24
CA GLU A 258 11.93 17.28 2.60
C GLU A 258 12.08 16.11 3.57
N LEU A 259 11.36 16.15 4.70
CA LEU A 259 11.45 15.13 5.73
C LEU A 259 10.93 13.76 5.25
N GLY A 260 9.84 13.75 4.45
CA GLY A 260 9.31 12.53 3.88
C GLY A 260 10.28 11.87 2.89
N ARG A 261 10.94 12.66 2.05
CA ARG A 261 11.97 12.14 1.12
C ARG A 261 13.16 11.55 1.86
N ASP A 262 13.63 12.23 2.91
CA ASP A 262 14.74 11.74 3.73
C ASP A 262 14.36 10.44 4.47
N GLU A 263 13.13 10.37 5.00
CA GLU A 263 12.63 9.17 5.68
C GLU A 263 12.62 7.95 4.78
N VAL A 264 12.00 8.04 3.58
CA VAL A 264 11.84 6.87 2.70
C VAL A 264 13.15 6.41 2.08
N ASN A 265 14.15 7.30 1.92
CA ASN A 265 15.48 6.92 1.46
C ASN A 265 16.23 6.01 2.44
N ASN A 266 15.77 5.93 3.70
CA ASN A 266 16.31 5.05 4.73
C ASN A 266 15.54 3.71 4.85
N ILE A 267 14.41 3.54 4.13
CA ILE A 267 13.63 2.30 4.10
C ILE A 267 14.13 1.43 2.95
N LYS A 268 15.00 0.46 3.23
CA LYS A 268 15.74 -0.30 2.21
C LYS A 268 15.34 -1.77 2.15
N TRP A 269 15.26 -2.33 0.95
CA TRP A 269 15.07 -3.77 0.74
C TRP A 269 16.16 -4.62 1.37
N TYR A 270 17.37 -4.08 1.50
CA TYR A 270 18.46 -4.75 2.20
C TYR A 270 18.11 -5.10 3.66
N ASP A 271 17.47 -4.20 4.38
CA ASP A 271 17.07 -4.41 5.77
C ASP A 271 15.92 -5.43 5.89
N ALA A 272 14.97 -5.39 4.95
CA ALA A 272 13.95 -6.42 4.82
C ALA A 272 14.58 -7.80 4.53
N GLY A 273 15.54 -7.87 3.62
CA GLY A 273 16.29 -9.08 3.30
C GLY A 273 17.04 -9.67 4.49
N LEU A 274 17.64 -8.83 5.33
CA LEU A 274 18.30 -9.27 6.57
C LEU A 274 17.31 -9.89 7.57
N LYS A 275 16.09 -9.34 7.67
CA LYS A 275 15.03 -9.92 8.51
C LYS A 275 14.58 -11.28 7.96
N VAL A 276 14.37 -11.40 6.66
CA VAL A 276 14.05 -12.68 5.99
C VAL A 276 15.15 -13.70 6.28
N ARG A 277 16.42 -13.33 6.13
CA ARG A 277 17.56 -14.22 6.40
C ARG A 277 17.55 -14.74 7.84
N ARG A 278 17.31 -13.88 8.83
CA ARG A 278 17.22 -14.29 10.24
C ARG A 278 16.10 -15.29 10.48
N ILE A 279 14.97 -15.14 9.78
CA ILE A 279 13.85 -16.08 9.89
C ILE A 279 14.23 -17.42 9.24
N TYR A 280 14.95 -17.42 8.12
CA TYR A 280 15.47 -18.66 7.55
C TYR A 280 16.42 -19.39 8.51
N ASP A 281 17.36 -18.64 9.12
CA ASP A 281 18.29 -19.22 10.08
C ASP A 281 17.54 -19.78 11.31
N LEU A 282 16.49 -19.10 11.80
CA LEU A 282 15.61 -19.61 12.87
C LEU A 282 14.94 -20.94 12.49
N VAL A 283 14.43 -21.05 11.28
CA VAL A 283 13.67 -22.25 10.83
C VAL A 283 14.60 -23.42 10.50
N LEU A 284 15.84 -23.15 10.07
CA LEU A 284 16.80 -24.19 9.68
C LEU A 284 17.58 -24.76 10.87
N TYR A 285 17.81 -23.99 11.95
CA TYR A 285 18.74 -24.36 13.01
C TYR A 285 18.09 -24.46 14.40
N HIS A 286 16.77 -24.27 14.49
CA HIS A 286 15.98 -24.46 15.71
C HIS A 286 14.75 -25.34 15.48
#